data_f72093970bd0bc9cf81cd812bc64f537
#
_entry.id   f72093970bd0bc9cf81cd812bc64f537
#
_cell.length_a   1.000
_cell.length_b   1.000
_cell.length_c   1.000
_cell.angle_alpha   90.00
_cell.angle_beta   90.00
_cell.angle_gamma   90.00
#
_symmetry.space_group_name_H-M   'P 1'
#
loop_
_entity.id
_entity.type
_entity.pdbx_description
1 polymer ?
#
loop_
_entity_poly.entity_id
_entity_poly.type
_entity_poly.pdbx_seq_one_letter_code
_entity_poly.pdbx_strand_id
1 'polypeptide(L)'
;MLPLELAGEEHATDRARQWLARVGLAQRTTHYPRQLSGGEQQRVAIARAFAGEPKLLMADEPTGNLDGATGIEVAELMFRLNREHGTTLLLVTHDVTLASRCERRLSLSAGRLVGDERVDHPKRTPSTATETHAK
;
A
#
# COMPACT_ATOMS: atom_id res chain seq x y z
N MET A 1 -14.91 -6.89 2.27
CA MET A 1 -16.12 -6.54 1.52
C MET A 1 -16.76 -5.29 2.07
N LEU A 2 -16.95 -5.20 3.37
CA LEU A 2 -17.67 -4.11 4.04
C LEU A 2 -17.46 -2.70 3.47
N PRO A 3 -16.24 -2.22 3.19
CA PRO A 3 -16.07 -0.85 2.67
C PRO A 3 -16.74 -0.61 1.33
N LEU A 4 -16.70 -1.57 0.41
CA LEU A 4 -17.31 -1.44 -0.92
C LEU A 4 -18.84 -1.56 -0.85
N GLU A 5 -19.35 -2.43 0.01
CA GLU A 5 -20.78 -2.59 0.26
C GLU A 5 -21.37 -1.33 0.90
N LEU A 6 -20.67 -0.74 1.88
CA LEU A 6 -21.07 0.52 2.51
C LEU A 6 -21.01 1.72 1.56
N ALA A 7 -20.13 1.66 0.54
CA ALA A 7 -20.07 2.65 -0.51
C ALA A 7 -21.17 2.50 -1.59
N GLY A 8 -22.01 1.47 -1.49
CA GLY A 8 -23.12 1.22 -2.44
C GLY A 8 -22.63 0.68 -3.80
N GLU A 9 -21.46 0.05 -3.85
CA GLU A 9 -20.90 -0.52 -5.09
C GLU A 9 -21.70 -1.74 -5.55
N GLU A 10 -22.31 -1.66 -6.73
CA GLU A 10 -23.15 -2.73 -7.30
C GLU A 10 -22.38 -4.06 -7.51
N HIS A 11 -21.05 -4.00 -7.71
CA HIS A 11 -20.19 -5.16 -7.92
C HIS A 11 -19.15 -5.34 -6.81
N ALA A 12 -19.51 -5.03 -5.55
CA ALA A 12 -18.60 -5.06 -4.41
C ALA A 12 -17.83 -6.40 -4.26
N THR A 13 -18.49 -7.53 -4.53
CA THR A 13 -17.88 -8.86 -4.45
C THR A 13 -16.80 -9.06 -5.52
N ASP A 14 -17.06 -8.68 -6.75
CA ASP A 14 -16.10 -8.86 -7.86
C ASP A 14 -14.93 -7.89 -7.72
N ARG A 15 -15.17 -6.64 -7.33
CA ARG A 15 -14.11 -5.68 -7.00
C ARG A 15 -13.22 -6.20 -5.87
N ALA A 16 -13.81 -6.77 -4.82
CA ALA A 16 -13.04 -7.32 -3.73
C ALA A 16 -12.19 -8.52 -4.16
N ARG A 17 -12.70 -9.41 -5.02
CA ARG A 17 -11.91 -10.51 -5.60
C ARG A 17 -10.74 -9.99 -6.44
N GLN A 18 -10.97 -8.97 -7.26
CA GLN A 18 -9.91 -8.31 -8.04
C GLN A 18 -8.83 -7.73 -7.13
N TRP A 19 -9.21 -7.04 -6.04
CA TRP A 19 -8.25 -6.51 -5.08
C TRP A 19 -7.45 -7.59 -4.37
N LEU A 20 -8.10 -8.70 -3.97
CA LEU A 20 -7.40 -9.85 -3.39
C LEU A 20 -6.40 -10.46 -4.38
N ALA A 21 -6.76 -10.56 -5.66
CA ALA A 21 -5.83 -11.02 -6.69
C ALA A 21 -4.62 -10.08 -6.84
N ARG A 22 -4.83 -8.75 -6.84
CA ARG A 22 -3.77 -7.74 -6.92
C ARG A 22 -2.75 -7.82 -5.78
N VAL A 23 -3.18 -8.24 -4.60
CA VAL A 23 -2.29 -8.44 -3.44
C VAL A 23 -1.77 -9.88 -3.32
N GLY A 24 -2.00 -10.73 -4.34
CA GLY A 24 -1.49 -12.11 -4.37
C GLY A 24 -2.31 -13.10 -3.56
N LEU A 25 -3.59 -12.82 -3.28
CA LEU A 25 -4.48 -13.65 -2.48
C LEU A 25 -5.67 -14.22 -3.26
N ALA A 26 -5.55 -14.39 -4.59
CA ALA A 26 -6.61 -14.93 -5.43
C ALA A 26 -7.15 -16.28 -4.94
N GLN A 27 -6.28 -17.14 -4.40
CA GLN A 27 -6.63 -18.48 -3.90
C GLN A 27 -7.10 -18.48 -2.43
N ARG A 28 -7.18 -17.32 -1.79
CA ARG A 28 -7.54 -17.16 -0.36
C ARG A 28 -8.91 -16.52 -0.15
N THR A 29 -9.71 -16.33 -1.19
CA THR A 29 -10.99 -15.60 -1.15
C THR A 29 -12.02 -16.20 -0.21
N THR A 30 -11.94 -17.50 0.10
CA THR A 30 -12.85 -18.23 0.99
C THR A 30 -12.28 -18.43 2.41
N HIS A 31 -11.05 -17.98 2.66
CA HIS A 31 -10.41 -18.15 3.96
C HIS A 31 -10.89 -17.09 4.96
N TYR A 32 -11.07 -17.51 6.21
CA TYR A 32 -11.30 -16.60 7.33
C TYR A 32 -9.98 -15.94 7.76
N PRO A 33 -10.02 -14.73 8.35
CA PRO A 33 -8.79 -14.03 8.79
C PRO A 33 -7.87 -14.88 9.66
N ARG A 34 -8.40 -15.69 10.56
CA ARG A 34 -7.63 -16.59 11.44
C ARG A 34 -6.87 -17.71 10.71
N GLN A 35 -7.20 -17.96 9.45
CA GLN A 35 -6.54 -18.98 8.62
C GLN A 35 -5.42 -18.39 7.75
N LEU A 36 -5.23 -17.07 7.82
CA LEU A 36 -4.23 -16.33 7.07
C LEU A 36 -3.01 -16.08 7.94
N SER A 37 -1.81 -16.14 7.33
CA SER A 37 -0.58 -15.68 7.97
C SER A 37 -0.61 -14.18 8.26
N GLY A 38 0.28 -13.68 9.12
CA GLY A 38 0.38 -12.25 9.42
C GLY A 38 0.58 -11.40 8.16
N GLY A 39 1.46 -11.83 7.25
CA GLY A 39 1.68 -11.16 5.97
C GLY A 39 0.45 -11.20 5.04
N GLU A 40 -0.27 -12.32 4.99
CA GLU A 40 -1.52 -12.43 4.24
C GLU A 40 -2.61 -11.52 4.82
N GLN A 41 -2.73 -11.44 6.15
CA GLN A 41 -3.66 -10.51 6.82
C GLN A 41 -3.33 -9.06 6.49
N GLN A 42 -2.05 -8.69 6.48
CA GLN A 42 -1.61 -7.35 6.12
C GLN A 42 -1.88 -7.03 4.64
N ARG A 43 -1.70 -8.00 3.74
CA ARG A 43 -2.08 -7.87 2.32
C ARG A 43 -3.60 -7.65 2.15
N VAL A 44 -4.44 -8.33 2.95
CA VAL A 44 -5.89 -8.07 2.99
C VAL A 44 -6.19 -6.65 3.48
N ALA A 45 -5.50 -6.19 4.53
CA ALA A 45 -5.67 -4.83 5.03
C ALA A 45 -5.31 -3.77 3.97
N ILE A 46 -4.21 -3.98 3.24
CA ILE A 46 -3.81 -3.12 2.12
C ILE A 46 -4.87 -3.14 1.01
N ALA A 47 -5.32 -4.32 0.56
CA ALA A 47 -6.37 -4.44 -0.44
C ALA A 47 -7.65 -3.68 -0.03
N ARG A 48 -8.06 -3.83 1.22
CA ARG A 48 -9.22 -3.13 1.79
C ARG A 48 -9.04 -1.62 1.77
N ALA A 49 -7.85 -1.14 2.12
CA ALA A 49 -7.56 0.28 2.20
C ALA A 49 -7.56 0.95 0.82
N PHE A 50 -7.06 0.28 -0.21
CA PHE A 50 -7.03 0.81 -1.58
C PHE A 50 -8.34 0.58 -2.36
N ALA A 51 -9.19 -0.37 -1.96
CA ALA A 51 -10.41 -0.72 -2.69
C ALA A 51 -11.40 0.44 -2.84
N GLY A 52 -11.40 1.38 -1.88
CA GLY A 52 -12.22 2.60 -1.93
C GLY A 52 -11.58 3.76 -2.70
N GLU A 53 -10.44 3.55 -3.36
CA GLU A 53 -9.69 4.56 -4.13
C GLU A 53 -9.45 5.87 -3.32
N PRO A 54 -8.89 5.78 -2.11
CA PRO A 54 -8.77 6.93 -1.22
C PRO A 54 -7.76 7.94 -1.76
N LYS A 55 -8.02 9.23 -1.54
CA LYS A 55 -7.04 10.29 -1.81
C LYS A 55 -5.91 10.32 -0.78
N LEU A 56 -6.19 9.89 0.44
CA LEU A 56 -5.25 9.81 1.55
C LEU A 56 -5.35 8.42 2.20
N LEU A 57 -4.22 7.76 2.34
CA LEU A 57 -4.06 6.52 3.09
C LEU A 57 -3.15 6.76 4.29
N MET A 58 -3.59 6.34 5.46
CA MET A 58 -2.78 6.38 6.68
C MET A 58 -2.39 4.95 7.07
N ALA A 59 -1.11 4.73 7.30
CA ALA A 59 -0.55 3.47 7.74
C ALA A 59 0.31 3.69 8.99
N ASP A 60 -0.04 2.98 10.06
CA ASP A 60 0.67 3.01 11.33
C ASP A 60 1.37 1.66 11.53
N GLU A 61 2.71 1.70 11.56
CA GLU A 61 3.59 0.52 11.69
C GLU A 61 3.17 -0.67 10.81
N PRO A 62 3.01 -0.50 9.49
CA PRO A 62 2.37 -1.50 8.63
C PRO A 62 3.12 -2.82 8.53
N THR A 63 4.37 -2.88 8.97
CA THR A 63 5.23 -4.07 8.94
C THR A 63 5.74 -4.48 10.33
N GLY A 64 5.36 -3.76 11.38
CA GLY A 64 5.93 -3.91 12.72
C GLY A 64 5.73 -5.29 13.36
N ASN A 65 4.71 -6.04 12.95
CA ASN A 65 4.40 -7.38 13.46
C ASN A 65 4.81 -8.51 12.48
N LEU A 66 5.62 -8.21 11.46
CA LEU A 66 6.04 -9.17 10.45
C LEU A 66 7.53 -9.50 10.59
N ASP A 67 7.90 -10.71 10.17
CA ASP A 67 9.31 -11.05 9.99
C ASP A 67 9.93 -10.19 8.87
N GLY A 68 11.27 -10.06 8.88
CA GLY A 68 11.96 -9.12 8.00
C GLY A 68 11.69 -9.32 6.51
N ALA A 69 11.63 -10.58 6.03
CA ALA A 69 11.40 -10.88 4.62
C ALA A 69 9.96 -10.55 4.22
N THR A 70 8.99 -11.01 5.00
CA THR A 70 7.57 -10.73 4.79
C THR A 70 7.27 -9.24 4.90
N GLY A 71 7.91 -8.55 5.85
CA GLY A 71 7.78 -7.10 6.02
C GLY A 71 8.22 -6.32 4.78
N ILE A 72 9.36 -6.70 4.18
CA ILE A 72 9.84 -6.10 2.93
C ILE A 72 8.84 -6.30 1.79
N GLU A 73 8.33 -7.51 1.59
CA GLU A 73 7.36 -7.80 0.53
C GLU A 73 6.07 -6.99 0.68
N VAL A 74 5.57 -6.87 1.91
CA VAL A 74 4.36 -6.11 2.21
C VAL A 74 4.58 -4.60 1.98
N ALA A 75 5.74 -4.08 2.38
CA ALA A 75 6.12 -2.69 2.12
C ALA A 75 6.23 -2.40 0.61
N GLU A 76 6.88 -3.29 -0.16
CA GLU A 76 6.98 -3.17 -1.62
C GLU A 76 5.60 -3.12 -2.28
N LEU A 77 4.70 -4.01 -1.86
CA LEU A 77 3.33 -4.03 -2.35
C LEU A 77 2.61 -2.71 -2.07
N MET A 78 2.70 -2.19 -0.84
CA MET A 78 2.05 -0.94 -0.43
C MET A 78 2.57 0.26 -1.24
N PHE A 79 3.89 0.42 -1.39
CA PHE A 79 4.47 1.50 -2.17
C PHE A 79 4.17 1.37 -3.67
N ARG A 80 4.12 0.15 -4.21
CA ARG A 80 3.71 -0.08 -5.60
C ARG A 80 2.28 0.39 -5.84
N LEU A 81 1.33 -0.07 -5.03
CA LEU A 81 -0.08 0.32 -5.15
C LEU A 81 -0.27 1.82 -4.95
N ASN A 82 0.47 2.43 -4.01
CA ASN A 82 0.44 3.87 -3.79
C ASN A 82 0.83 4.64 -5.07
N ARG A 83 1.90 4.23 -5.76
CA ARG A 83 2.33 4.85 -7.02
C ARG A 83 1.32 4.64 -8.15
N GLU A 84 0.75 3.43 -8.26
CA GLU A 84 -0.23 3.09 -9.29
C GLU A 84 -1.51 3.92 -9.17
N HIS A 85 -1.96 4.19 -7.94
CA HIS A 85 -3.21 4.89 -7.67
C HIS A 85 -3.05 6.39 -7.41
N GLY A 86 -1.83 6.90 -7.29
CA GLY A 86 -1.57 8.32 -7.01
C GLY A 86 -2.14 8.78 -5.65
N THR A 87 -2.29 7.85 -4.70
CA THR A 87 -2.80 8.12 -3.35
C THR A 87 -1.74 8.83 -2.51
N THR A 88 -2.12 9.82 -1.72
CA THR A 88 -1.21 10.37 -0.70
C THR A 88 -1.07 9.36 0.43
N LEU A 89 0.17 8.91 0.70
CA LEU A 89 0.45 7.97 1.78
C LEU A 89 1.07 8.72 2.97
N LEU A 90 0.39 8.67 4.13
CA LEU A 90 0.94 9.07 5.42
C LEU A 90 1.37 7.81 6.17
N LEU A 91 2.68 7.63 6.32
CA LEU A 91 3.28 6.48 6.98
C LEU A 91 3.84 6.89 8.35
N VAL A 92 3.38 6.23 9.41
CA VAL A 92 3.98 6.31 10.74
C VAL A 92 4.82 5.08 10.96
N THR A 93 6.11 5.26 11.23
CA THR A 93 7.03 4.13 11.47
C THR A 93 8.28 4.58 12.22
N HIS A 94 8.88 3.65 12.95
CA HIS A 94 10.22 3.79 13.50
C HIS A 94 11.30 3.13 12.61
N ASP A 95 10.89 2.46 11.53
CA ASP A 95 11.82 1.86 10.56
C ASP A 95 12.37 2.92 9.61
N VAL A 96 13.66 3.23 9.79
CA VAL A 96 14.39 4.22 8.96
C VAL A 96 14.43 3.83 7.49
N THR A 97 14.43 2.51 7.19
CA THR A 97 14.45 2.01 5.81
C THR A 97 13.14 2.31 5.09
N LEU A 98 12.01 2.11 5.78
CA LEU A 98 10.71 2.50 5.24
C LEU A 98 10.59 4.03 5.12
N ALA A 99 11.00 4.76 6.14
CA ALA A 99 10.97 6.22 6.15
C ALA A 99 11.80 6.84 5.01
N SER A 100 12.94 6.25 4.67
CA SER A 100 13.81 6.72 3.58
C SER A 100 13.20 6.58 2.18
N ARG A 101 12.12 5.82 2.04
CA ARG A 101 11.39 5.62 0.76
C ARG A 101 10.31 6.68 0.53
N CYS A 102 10.01 7.49 1.53
CA CYS A 102 9.02 8.56 1.44
C CYS A 102 9.65 9.84 0.89
N GLU A 103 8.89 10.62 0.11
CA GLU A 103 9.34 11.90 -0.47
C GLU A 103 9.57 12.99 0.57
N ARG A 104 8.91 12.88 1.73
CA ARG A 104 9.04 13.81 2.85
C ARG A 104 9.06 13.04 4.15
N ARG A 105 9.97 13.38 5.03
CA ARG A 105 10.12 12.78 6.34
C ARG A 105 9.94 13.83 7.44
N LEU A 106 9.00 13.57 8.33
CA LEU A 106 8.76 14.36 9.52
C LEU A 106 9.27 13.59 10.74
N SER A 107 10.16 14.19 11.50
CA SER A 107 10.69 13.58 12.73
C SER A 107 10.01 14.16 13.96
N LEU A 108 9.46 13.28 14.79
CA LEU A 108 8.78 13.63 16.03
C LEU A 108 9.59 13.17 17.24
N SER A 109 9.70 14.02 18.25
CA SER A 109 10.29 13.67 19.55
C SER A 109 9.48 14.29 20.66
N ALA A 110 9.10 13.52 21.67
CA ALA A 110 8.28 13.94 22.80
C ALA A 110 7.02 14.76 22.38
N GLY A 111 6.34 14.33 21.32
CA GLY A 111 5.13 14.98 20.79
C GLY A 111 5.38 16.29 20.03
N ARG A 112 6.64 16.62 19.74
CA ARG A 112 7.02 17.83 19.01
C ARG A 112 7.69 17.48 17.69
N LEU A 113 7.40 18.26 16.64
CA LEU A 113 8.10 18.19 15.37
C LEU A 113 9.52 18.74 15.55
N VAL A 114 10.52 17.89 15.33
CA VAL A 114 11.95 18.23 15.46
C VAL A 114 12.70 18.20 14.13
N GLY A 115 12.10 17.70 13.06
CA GLY A 115 12.69 17.66 11.74
C GLY A 115 11.63 17.56 10.65
N ASP A 116 11.90 18.21 9.50
CA ASP A 116 11.09 18.19 8.29
C ASP A 116 12.05 18.17 7.08
N GLU A 117 12.18 17.04 6.46
CA GLU A 117 13.14 16.83 5.38
C GLU A 117 12.42 16.35 4.12
N ARG A 118 12.72 16.95 2.97
CA ARG A 118 12.34 16.40 1.66
C ARG A 118 13.47 15.54 1.15
N VAL A 119 13.12 14.32 0.71
CA VAL A 119 14.05 13.40 0.09
C VAL A 119 13.90 13.55 -1.42
N ASP A 120 14.89 14.13 -2.07
CA ASP A 120 14.95 14.21 -3.54
C ASP A 120 15.21 12.82 -4.11
N HIS A 121 14.15 12.10 -4.41
CA HIS A 121 14.27 10.92 -5.26
C HIS A 121 14.41 11.42 -6.71
N PRO A 122 15.43 10.99 -7.47
CA PRO A 122 15.54 11.35 -8.87
C PRO A 122 14.23 10.90 -9.57
N LYS A 123 13.52 11.88 -10.16
CA LYS A 123 12.28 11.63 -10.89
C LYS A 123 12.55 10.54 -11.91
N ARG A 124 11.99 9.35 -11.71
CA ARG A 124 12.01 8.32 -12.75
C ARG A 124 11.15 8.86 -13.89
N THR A 125 11.83 9.28 -14.97
CA THR A 125 11.18 9.61 -16.24
C THR A 125 10.19 8.51 -16.61
N PRO A 126 8.94 8.86 -17.01
CA PRO A 126 8.03 7.87 -17.55
C PRO A 126 8.71 7.26 -18.78
N SER A 127 8.80 5.93 -18.81
CA SER A 127 9.23 5.19 -19.99
C SER A 127 8.29 5.55 -21.13
N THR A 128 8.78 6.35 -22.08
CA THR A 128 8.13 6.57 -23.36
C THR A 128 7.99 5.21 -24.04
N ALA A 129 6.78 4.71 -24.09
CA ALA A 129 6.40 3.60 -24.96
C ALA A 129 6.73 4.05 -26.40
N THR A 130 7.73 3.39 -26.98
CA THR A 130 8.09 3.55 -28.39
C THR A 130 6.92 3.03 -29.22
N GLU A 131 6.14 3.94 -29.80
CA GLU A 131 5.25 3.62 -30.91
C GLU A 131 6.13 3.21 -32.10
N THR A 132 6.23 1.92 -32.33
CA THR A 132 6.75 1.40 -33.60
C THR A 132 5.64 1.42 -34.62
N HIS A 133 5.58 2.50 -35.39
CA HIS A 133 4.90 2.49 -36.68
C HIS A 133 5.70 1.56 -37.60
N ALA A 134 5.13 0.41 -37.94
CA ALA A 134 5.55 -0.37 -39.09
C ALA A 134 4.64 -0.05 -40.27
N LYS A 135 5.28 0.32 -41.34
CA LYS A 135 4.76 0.57 -42.67
C LYS A 135 4.22 -0.70 -43.30
#